data_6be54bd6478317b151ad44afe42cd8c4
#
_entry.id   6be54bd6478317b151ad44afe42cd8c4
#
_cell.length_a   1.000
_cell.length_b   1.000
_cell.length_c   1.000
_cell.angle_alpha   90.00
_cell.angle_beta   90.00
_cell.angle_gamma   90.00
#
_symmetry.space_group_name_H-M   'P 1'
#
loop_
_entity.id
_entity.type
_entity.pdbx_description
1 polymer ?
#
loop_
_entity_poly.entity_id
_entity_poly.type
_entity_poly.pdbx_seq_one_letter_code
_entity_poly.pdbx_strand_id
1 'polypeptide(L)'
;MRKLLLLPLGAAFGLLSLSLPGCGTKATTEAATPAVQARALENTLMARHDSLMGQTEQLFELKAQLTAAKVPANAPVLAKMQTASQAMMTWMHAYQPPDSTAPAPQRLTYLQDQQTQLLAVAQQITAALDSGNATLRRATPAAAPAAPQPK
;
A
#
# COMPACT_ATOMS: atom_id res chain seq x y z
N MET A 1 -27.12 45.27 -33.17
CA MET A 1 -27.36 46.76 -33.12
C MET A 1 -26.75 47.30 -31.84
N ARG A 2 -26.08 48.41 -31.99
CA ARG A 2 -25.52 49.32 -30.98
C ARG A 2 -24.27 48.82 -30.27
N LYS A 3 -23.08 49.22 -30.67
CA LYS A 3 -22.46 50.60 -30.57
C LYS A 3 -22.34 51.01 -29.09
N LEU A 4 -21.28 51.43 -28.64
CA LEU A 4 -20.16 52.32 -28.82
C LEU A 4 -19.52 52.56 -27.48
N LEU A 5 -18.25 52.63 -27.44
CA LEU A 5 -17.30 53.77 -27.30
C LEU A 5 -17.02 54.10 -25.82
N LEU A 6 -15.84 54.16 -25.34
CA LEU A 6 -14.83 55.22 -25.34
C LEU A 6 -13.76 54.94 -24.28
N LEU A 7 -12.53 54.97 -24.66
CA LEU A 7 -11.37 55.37 -23.85
C LEU A 7 -11.54 56.87 -23.41
N PRO A 8 -10.84 57.38 -22.36
CA PRO A 8 -9.38 57.43 -22.37
C PRO A 8 -8.68 57.57 -20.99
N LEU A 9 -7.38 57.57 -21.06
CA LEU A 9 -6.40 58.43 -20.35
C LEU A 9 -5.95 58.05 -18.93
N GLY A 10 -4.76 57.51 -18.84
CA GLY A 10 -3.62 58.32 -18.35
C GLY A 10 -3.36 58.27 -16.86
N ALA A 11 -2.37 57.50 -16.42
CA ALA A 11 -1.42 57.97 -15.42
C ALA A 11 -0.18 57.08 -15.42
N ALA A 12 0.91 57.62 -15.85
CA ALA A 12 2.24 57.06 -15.68
C ALA A 12 2.60 57.09 -14.19
N PHE A 13 2.74 55.91 -13.58
CA PHE A 13 3.36 55.80 -12.28
C PHE A 13 4.62 54.95 -12.43
N GLY A 14 5.74 55.63 -12.32
CA GLY A 14 7.07 55.02 -12.32
C GLY A 14 7.21 54.04 -11.18
N LEU A 15 7.32 52.76 -11.49
CA LEU A 15 7.68 51.71 -10.57
C LEU A 15 9.19 51.57 -10.56
N LEU A 16 9.77 52.10 -9.49
CA LEU A 16 11.12 51.83 -9.04
C LEU A 16 11.26 50.34 -8.75
N SER A 17 11.80 49.58 -9.70
CA SER A 17 12.07 48.18 -9.56
C SER A 17 13.21 47.98 -8.58
N LEU A 18 12.90 47.73 -7.30
CA LEU A 18 13.86 47.14 -6.38
C LEU A 18 14.10 45.68 -6.82
N SER A 19 15.20 45.47 -7.53
CA SER A 19 15.72 44.14 -7.80
C SER A 19 16.31 43.59 -6.52
N LEU A 20 15.48 42.86 -5.74
CA LEU A 20 15.98 41.94 -4.70
C LEU A 20 16.67 40.79 -5.41
N PRO A 21 17.96 40.48 -5.11
CA PRO A 21 18.54 39.24 -5.52
C PRO A 21 17.88 38.12 -4.72
N GLY A 22 16.77 37.61 -5.22
CA GLY A 22 16.21 36.37 -4.73
C GLY A 22 17.22 35.25 -4.99
N CYS A 23 17.87 34.74 -3.96
CA CYS A 23 18.47 33.41 -3.98
C CYS A 23 17.35 32.42 -4.22
N GLY A 24 16.95 32.29 -5.47
CA GLY A 24 16.19 31.16 -5.95
C GLY A 24 17.10 29.95 -5.89
N THR A 25 17.10 29.23 -4.78
CA THR A 25 17.47 27.83 -4.79
C THR A 25 16.55 27.17 -5.79
N LYS A 26 17.02 27.04 -7.04
CA LYS A 26 16.51 26.04 -7.95
C LYS A 26 16.61 24.73 -7.17
N ALA A 27 15.51 24.23 -6.61
CA ALA A 27 15.37 22.85 -6.31
C ALA A 27 15.42 22.13 -7.66
N THR A 28 16.62 21.92 -8.17
CA THR A 28 16.87 20.87 -9.15
C THR A 28 16.43 19.60 -8.44
N THR A 29 15.35 19.01 -8.93
CA THR A 29 14.98 17.64 -8.62
C THR A 29 16.09 16.79 -9.23
N GLU A 30 17.23 16.75 -8.53
CA GLU A 30 18.35 15.90 -8.88
C GLU A 30 17.82 14.46 -8.75
N ALA A 31 17.76 13.76 -9.88
CA ALA A 31 17.30 12.38 -9.88
C ALA A 31 18.08 11.64 -8.80
N ALA A 32 17.37 11.11 -7.80
CA ALA A 32 18.00 10.47 -6.65
C ALA A 32 18.99 9.41 -7.12
N THR A 33 20.21 9.43 -6.59
CA THR A 33 21.25 8.46 -6.97
C THR A 33 20.76 7.04 -6.71
N PRO A 34 21.25 6.02 -7.42
CA PRO A 34 20.89 4.62 -7.15
C PRO A 34 21.02 4.22 -5.67
N ALA A 35 21.98 4.79 -4.95
CA ALA A 35 22.16 4.53 -3.52
C ALA A 35 21.00 5.10 -2.68
N VAL A 36 20.54 6.31 -2.98
CA VAL A 36 19.41 6.93 -2.31
C VAL A 36 18.10 6.18 -2.65
N GLN A 37 17.94 5.79 -3.91
CA GLN A 37 16.78 5.01 -4.36
C GLN A 37 16.73 3.64 -3.68
N ALA A 38 17.86 2.93 -3.60
CA ALA A 38 17.94 1.64 -2.94
C ALA A 38 17.54 1.72 -1.47
N ARG A 39 18.06 2.72 -0.72
CA ARG A 39 17.70 2.91 0.69
C ARG A 39 16.21 3.24 0.87
N ALA A 40 15.66 4.11 0.03
CA ALA A 40 14.24 4.45 0.09
C ALA A 40 13.35 3.24 -0.21
N LEU A 41 13.74 2.43 -1.19
CA LEU A 41 13.02 1.22 -1.57
C LEU A 41 13.10 0.16 -0.47
N GLU A 42 14.25 -0.03 0.15
CA GLU A 42 14.44 -0.95 1.29
C GLU A 42 13.53 -0.58 2.46
N ASN A 43 13.50 0.70 2.85
CA ASN A 43 12.58 1.17 3.89
C ASN A 43 11.11 0.90 3.54
N THR A 44 10.72 1.16 2.29
CA THR A 44 9.37 0.89 1.79
C THR A 44 9.04 -0.60 1.81
N LEU A 45 9.99 -1.44 1.43
CA LEU A 45 9.85 -2.90 1.44
C LEU A 45 9.64 -3.43 2.85
N MET A 46 10.44 -2.97 3.82
CA MET A 46 10.31 -3.36 5.23
C MET A 46 8.99 -2.89 5.83
N ALA A 47 8.57 -1.66 5.60
CA ALA A 47 7.28 -1.17 6.07
C ALA A 47 6.10 -1.97 5.50
N ARG A 48 6.20 -2.40 4.24
CA ARG A 48 5.20 -3.29 3.62
C ARG A 48 5.23 -4.69 4.24
N HIS A 49 6.41 -5.25 4.46
CA HIS A 49 6.57 -6.52 5.18
C HIS A 49 5.87 -6.48 6.54
N ASP A 50 6.12 -5.46 7.34
CA ASP A 50 5.52 -5.33 8.68
C ASP A 50 3.99 -5.25 8.61
N SER A 51 3.46 -4.50 7.66
CA SER A 51 2.02 -4.44 7.41
C SER A 51 1.43 -5.81 7.02
N LEU A 52 2.13 -6.56 6.18
CA LEU A 52 1.70 -7.90 5.76
C LEU A 52 1.81 -8.94 6.87
N MET A 53 2.75 -8.79 7.78
CA MET A 53 2.83 -9.62 8.99
C MET A 53 1.57 -9.46 9.84
N GLY A 54 1.11 -8.23 10.08
CA GLY A 54 -0.17 -7.99 10.77
C GLY A 54 -1.38 -8.60 10.03
N GLN A 55 -1.41 -8.57 8.70
CA GLN A 55 -2.45 -9.23 7.92
C GLN A 55 -2.35 -10.77 7.99
N THR A 56 -1.15 -11.31 8.10
CA THR A 56 -0.93 -12.76 8.30
C THR A 56 -1.46 -13.20 9.66
N GLU A 57 -1.30 -12.42 10.71
CA GLU A 57 -1.94 -12.67 12.01
C GLU A 57 -3.47 -12.68 11.89
N GLN A 58 -4.05 -11.73 11.15
CA GLN A 58 -5.49 -11.72 10.88
C GLN A 58 -5.97 -13.00 10.15
N LEU A 59 -5.15 -13.60 9.29
CA LEU A 59 -5.47 -14.91 8.69
C LEU A 59 -5.59 -16.02 9.74
N PHE A 60 -4.72 -16.03 10.74
CA PHE A 60 -4.81 -17.03 11.82
C PHE A 60 -6.05 -16.84 12.69
N GLU A 61 -6.36 -15.60 13.05
CA GLU A 61 -7.57 -15.27 13.79
C GLU A 61 -8.84 -15.65 13.02
N LEU A 62 -8.89 -15.27 11.74
CA LEU A 62 -10.02 -15.59 10.86
C LEU A 62 -10.19 -17.11 10.69
N LYS A 63 -9.10 -17.86 10.59
CA LYS A 63 -9.12 -19.32 10.54
C LYS A 63 -9.74 -19.90 11.83
N ALA A 64 -9.40 -19.36 12.99
CA ALA A 64 -10.00 -19.78 14.26
C ALA A 64 -11.51 -19.50 14.29
N GLN A 65 -11.94 -18.33 13.81
CA GLN A 65 -13.36 -17.96 13.71
C GLN A 65 -14.14 -18.89 12.76
N LEU A 66 -13.56 -19.21 11.60
CA LEU A 66 -14.15 -20.15 10.65
C LEU A 66 -14.30 -21.57 11.26
N THR A 67 -13.31 -22.00 12.03
CA THR A 67 -13.36 -23.27 12.76
C THR A 67 -14.46 -23.26 13.83
N ALA A 68 -14.58 -22.18 14.59
CA ALA A 68 -15.65 -22.01 15.58
C ALA A 68 -17.04 -21.97 14.91
N ALA A 69 -17.14 -21.39 13.73
CA ALA A 69 -18.35 -21.40 12.90
C ALA A 69 -18.62 -22.76 12.20
N LYS A 70 -17.84 -23.80 12.53
CA LYS A 70 -17.96 -25.17 12.01
C LYS A 70 -17.81 -25.27 10.48
N VAL A 71 -17.02 -24.41 9.89
CA VAL A 71 -16.63 -24.53 8.48
C VAL A 71 -15.80 -25.81 8.33
N PRO A 72 -16.11 -26.71 7.37
CA PRO A 72 -15.40 -27.97 7.20
C PRO A 72 -13.90 -27.80 7.03
N ALA A 73 -13.10 -28.64 7.69
CA ALA A 73 -11.63 -28.55 7.66
C ALA A 73 -11.02 -28.67 6.25
N ASN A 74 -11.71 -29.32 5.33
CA ASN A 74 -11.34 -29.45 3.92
C ASN A 74 -11.88 -28.33 3.03
N ALA A 75 -12.51 -27.30 3.61
CA ALA A 75 -13.06 -26.20 2.81
C ALA A 75 -11.93 -25.46 2.05
N PRO A 76 -12.11 -25.15 0.77
CA PRO A 76 -11.08 -24.51 -0.07
C PRO A 76 -10.56 -23.17 0.51
N VAL A 77 -11.39 -22.47 1.26
CA VAL A 77 -11.01 -21.20 1.91
C VAL A 77 -9.87 -21.40 2.92
N LEU A 78 -9.88 -22.49 3.68
CA LEU A 78 -8.84 -22.79 4.67
C LEU A 78 -7.51 -23.14 3.99
N ALA A 79 -7.55 -23.90 2.88
CA ALA A 79 -6.36 -24.15 2.06
C ALA A 79 -5.78 -22.87 1.48
N LYS A 80 -6.64 -21.97 0.98
CA LYS A 80 -6.22 -20.66 0.45
C LYS A 80 -5.53 -19.80 1.52
N MET A 81 -6.06 -19.77 2.73
CA MET A 81 -5.46 -19.04 3.86
C MET A 81 -4.11 -19.63 4.25
N GLN A 82 -4.00 -20.95 4.27
CA GLN A 82 -2.74 -21.64 4.51
C GLN A 82 -1.68 -21.28 3.45
N THR A 83 -2.03 -21.32 2.17
CA THR A 83 -1.13 -20.99 1.07
C THR A 83 -0.65 -19.54 1.19
N ALA A 84 -1.54 -18.60 1.53
CA ALA A 84 -1.17 -17.20 1.71
C ALA A 84 -0.18 -16.99 2.87
N SER A 85 -0.41 -17.65 4.00
CA SER A 85 0.53 -17.60 5.14
C SER A 85 1.89 -18.21 4.79
N GLN A 86 1.90 -19.33 4.06
CA GLN A 86 3.13 -19.98 3.61
C GLN A 86 3.89 -19.11 2.61
N ALA A 87 3.20 -18.39 1.72
CA ALA A 87 3.84 -17.49 0.78
C ALA A 87 4.65 -16.39 1.48
N MET A 88 4.14 -15.83 2.59
CA MET A 88 4.86 -14.86 3.39
C MET A 88 6.11 -15.47 4.05
N MET A 89 5.97 -16.65 4.66
CA MET A 89 7.10 -17.36 5.26
C MET A 89 8.18 -17.70 4.23
N THR A 90 7.77 -18.16 3.04
CA THR A 90 8.69 -18.48 1.93
C THR A 90 9.46 -17.24 1.49
N TRP A 91 8.77 -16.10 1.32
CA TRP A 91 9.42 -14.85 0.97
C TRP A 91 10.45 -14.43 2.02
N MET A 92 10.12 -14.49 3.31
CA MET A 92 11.04 -14.14 4.39
C MET A 92 12.29 -15.03 4.41
N HIS A 93 12.15 -16.32 4.18
CA HIS A 93 13.28 -17.25 4.13
C HIS A 93 14.18 -17.02 2.90
N ALA A 94 13.60 -16.55 1.80
CA ALA A 94 14.32 -16.26 0.56
C ALA A 94 14.96 -14.85 0.54
N TYR A 95 14.52 -13.97 1.44
CA TYR A 95 15.03 -12.60 1.47
C TYR A 95 16.47 -12.56 1.97
N GLN A 96 17.41 -12.27 1.06
CA GLN A 96 18.85 -12.17 1.33
C GLN A 96 19.40 -10.91 0.68
N PRO A 97 19.31 -9.75 1.35
CA PRO A 97 19.78 -8.51 0.77
C PRO A 97 21.27 -8.57 0.50
N PRO A 98 21.74 -8.01 -0.62
CA PRO A 98 23.17 -7.88 -0.89
C PRO A 98 23.86 -7.09 0.19
N ASP A 99 25.14 -7.39 0.42
CA ASP A 99 25.97 -6.65 1.37
C ASP A 99 25.89 -5.13 1.15
N SER A 100 26.00 -4.37 2.23
CA SER A 100 25.94 -2.90 2.19
C SER A 100 27.05 -2.27 1.33
N THR A 101 28.15 -3.00 1.11
CA THR A 101 29.29 -2.61 0.24
C THR A 101 29.05 -2.97 -1.23
N ALA A 102 28.02 -3.75 -1.55
CA ALA A 102 27.69 -4.09 -2.94
C ALA A 102 27.35 -2.83 -3.75
N PRO A 103 27.62 -2.82 -5.08
CA PRO A 103 27.30 -1.69 -5.93
C PRO A 103 25.83 -1.28 -5.83
N ALA A 104 25.57 0.02 -5.67
CA ALA A 104 24.22 0.54 -5.47
C ALA A 104 23.22 0.14 -6.58
N PRO A 105 23.59 0.09 -7.87
CA PRO A 105 22.68 -0.41 -8.91
C PRO A 105 22.27 -1.87 -8.70
N GLN A 106 23.20 -2.73 -8.27
CA GLN A 106 22.90 -4.14 -7.97
C GLN A 106 21.92 -4.27 -6.80
N ARG A 107 22.15 -3.52 -5.72
CA ARG A 107 21.24 -3.48 -4.58
C ARG A 107 19.85 -3.01 -5.00
N LEU A 108 19.79 -1.96 -5.82
CA LEU A 108 18.50 -1.43 -6.31
C LEU A 108 17.74 -2.45 -7.13
N THR A 109 18.40 -3.15 -8.05
CA THR A 109 17.78 -4.22 -8.87
C THR A 109 17.24 -5.34 -7.99
N TYR A 110 18.01 -5.81 -7.02
CA TYR A 110 17.56 -6.83 -6.07
C TYR A 110 16.30 -6.38 -5.31
N LEU A 111 16.29 -5.16 -4.79
CA LEU A 111 15.15 -4.64 -4.02
C LEU A 111 13.90 -4.44 -4.88
N GLN A 112 14.04 -4.08 -6.14
CA GLN A 112 12.93 -4.02 -7.10
C GLN A 112 12.31 -5.39 -7.34
N ASP A 113 13.13 -6.41 -7.45
CA ASP A 113 12.70 -7.79 -7.58
C ASP A 113 11.96 -8.26 -6.32
N GLN A 114 12.52 -7.99 -5.15
CA GLN A 114 11.87 -8.29 -3.86
C GLN A 114 10.54 -7.56 -3.68
N GLN A 115 10.45 -6.31 -4.13
CA GLN A 115 9.20 -5.56 -4.11
C GLN A 115 8.12 -6.25 -4.96
N THR A 116 8.48 -6.73 -6.15
CA THR A 116 7.56 -7.45 -7.04
C THR A 116 7.07 -8.75 -6.40
N GLN A 117 7.97 -9.51 -5.78
CA GLN A 117 7.61 -10.75 -5.09
C GLN A 117 6.71 -10.48 -3.89
N LEU A 118 7.03 -9.47 -3.07
CA LEU A 118 6.22 -9.12 -1.90
C LEU A 118 4.84 -8.58 -2.29
N LEU A 119 4.70 -7.92 -3.44
CA LEU A 119 3.41 -7.54 -4.00
C LEU A 119 2.54 -8.76 -4.34
N ALA A 120 3.12 -9.81 -4.90
CA ALA A 120 2.41 -11.05 -5.18
C ALA A 120 1.94 -11.74 -3.88
N VAL A 121 2.77 -11.73 -2.85
CA VAL A 121 2.39 -12.23 -1.50
C VAL A 121 1.21 -11.40 -0.93
N ALA A 122 1.27 -10.08 -1.04
CA ALA A 122 0.21 -9.18 -0.58
C ALA A 122 -1.14 -9.49 -1.25
N GLN A 123 -1.13 -9.74 -2.55
CA GLN A 123 -2.34 -10.12 -3.29
C GLN A 123 -2.93 -11.44 -2.78
N GLN A 124 -2.09 -12.43 -2.47
CA GLN A 124 -2.54 -13.72 -1.94
C GLN A 124 -3.17 -13.56 -0.54
N ILE A 125 -2.54 -12.79 0.34
CA ILE A 125 -3.04 -12.53 1.68
C ILE A 125 -4.38 -11.80 1.63
N THR A 126 -4.48 -10.71 0.86
CA THR A 126 -5.72 -9.96 0.68
C THR A 126 -6.86 -10.86 0.15
N ALA A 127 -6.59 -11.61 -0.91
CA ALA A 127 -7.58 -12.51 -1.48
C ALA A 127 -8.00 -13.64 -0.53
N ALA A 128 -7.11 -14.09 0.36
CA ALA A 128 -7.43 -15.07 1.39
C ALA A 128 -8.30 -14.49 2.50
N LEU A 129 -7.99 -13.28 2.98
CA LEU A 129 -8.78 -12.53 3.96
C LEU A 129 -10.20 -12.27 3.42
N ASP A 130 -10.32 -11.78 2.19
CA ASP A 130 -11.61 -11.51 1.56
C ASP A 130 -12.47 -12.78 1.47
N SER A 131 -11.86 -13.88 1.02
CA SER A 131 -12.54 -15.18 0.90
C SER A 131 -12.96 -15.71 2.28
N GLY A 132 -12.11 -15.58 3.28
CA GLY A 132 -12.38 -16.00 4.66
C GLY A 132 -13.53 -15.19 5.27
N ASN A 133 -13.48 -13.88 5.19
CA ASN A 133 -14.53 -12.99 5.69
C ASN A 133 -15.88 -13.24 4.98
N ALA A 134 -15.87 -13.44 3.67
CA ALA A 134 -17.09 -13.77 2.94
C ALA A 134 -17.67 -15.12 3.38
N THR A 135 -16.83 -16.09 3.68
CA THR A 135 -17.25 -17.40 4.18
C THR A 135 -17.80 -17.32 5.60
N LEU A 136 -17.14 -16.56 6.48
CA LEU A 136 -17.59 -16.36 7.85
C LEU A 136 -18.97 -15.70 7.90
N ARG A 137 -19.20 -14.65 7.11
CA ARG A 137 -20.53 -14.01 7.01
C ARG A 137 -21.65 -14.96 6.56
N ARG A 138 -21.34 -15.94 5.69
CA ARG A 138 -22.33 -16.95 5.27
C ARG A 138 -22.58 -18.01 6.35
N ALA A 139 -21.53 -18.35 7.11
CA ALA A 139 -21.60 -19.35 8.18
C ALA A 139 -22.29 -18.83 9.44
N THR A 140 -22.23 -17.51 9.68
CA THR A 140 -22.87 -16.83 10.82
C THR A 140 -23.93 -15.84 10.31
N PRO A 141 -25.13 -16.31 9.89
CA PRO A 141 -26.21 -15.41 9.50
C PRO A 141 -26.53 -14.48 10.67
N ALA A 142 -26.67 -13.18 10.39
CA ALA A 142 -27.11 -12.24 11.41
C ALA A 142 -28.40 -12.77 12.04
N ALA A 143 -28.42 -12.84 13.38
CA ALA A 143 -29.64 -13.20 14.09
C ALA A 143 -30.78 -12.31 13.57
N ALA A 144 -31.81 -12.93 13.01
CA ALA A 144 -32.99 -12.21 12.55
C ALA A 144 -33.49 -11.34 13.72
N PRO A 145 -33.88 -10.07 13.49
CA PRO A 145 -34.46 -9.25 14.53
C PRO A 145 -35.61 -10.01 15.19
N ALA A 146 -35.55 -10.15 16.50
CA ALA A 146 -36.59 -10.86 17.25
C ALA A 146 -37.96 -10.29 16.87
N ALA A 147 -38.84 -11.14 16.38
CA ALA A 147 -40.21 -10.76 16.08
C ALA A 147 -40.84 -10.15 17.35
N PRO A 148 -41.60 -9.04 17.26
CA PRO A 148 -42.27 -8.46 18.40
C PRO A 148 -43.17 -9.49 19.03
N GLN A 149 -42.97 -9.77 20.33
CA GLN A 149 -43.82 -10.69 21.06
C GLN A 149 -45.18 -10.05 21.24
N PRO A 150 -46.27 -10.76 20.94
CA PRO A 150 -47.64 -10.25 21.19
C PRO A 150 -47.87 -10.11 22.69
N LYS A 151 -48.40 -8.93 23.11
CA LYS A 151 -48.81 -8.66 24.48
C LYS A 151 -50.06 -9.47 24.82
#